data_a031cafb83bf7f4e5c374bf28dafc858
#
_entry.id   a031cafb83bf7f4e5c374bf28dafc858
#
_cell.length_a   1.000
_cell.length_b   1.000
_cell.length_c   1.000
_cell.angle_alpha   90.00
_cell.angle_beta   90.00
_cell.angle_gamma   90.00
#
_symmetry.space_group_name_H-M   'P 1'
#
loop_
_entity.id
_entity.type
_entity.pdbx_description
1 polymer ?
#
loop_
_entity_poly.entity_id
_entity_poly.type
_entity_poly.pdbx_seq_one_letter_code
_entity_poly.pdbx_strand_id
1 'polypeptide(L)'
;MIGLLAAIIIFNTIAYFSIKRLTGNQILHIWLFTVVLQLIFDVYIDLKYHGYWYLSKDIDLLAIPQILLLVPPVNLIFLNYYPFKKKRKTKVIYIAIWVCAIVLYELVTLIPEPWGYFHYGWWRIWYSILLDPFLFIILIKYYRFICRLEAKADKHAPT
;
A
#
# COMPACT_ATOMS: atom_id res chain seq x y z
N MET A 1 -7.49 18.04 -0.42
CA MET A 1 -7.92 17.41 0.85
C MET A 1 -9.18 16.55 0.75
N ILE A 2 -10.21 16.97 0.02
CA ILE A 2 -11.46 16.19 -0.14
C ILE A 2 -11.18 14.83 -0.79
N GLY A 3 -10.37 14.79 -1.85
CA GLY A 3 -10.02 13.54 -2.54
C GLY A 3 -9.31 12.53 -1.65
N LEU A 4 -8.39 12.97 -0.77
CA LEU A 4 -7.71 12.11 0.19
C LEU A 4 -8.70 11.49 1.18
N LEU A 5 -9.59 12.29 1.78
CA LEU A 5 -10.60 11.78 2.72
C LEU A 5 -11.57 10.81 2.05
N ALA A 6 -12.03 11.12 0.85
CA ALA A 6 -12.89 10.24 0.07
C ALA A 6 -12.19 8.90 -0.21
N ALA A 7 -10.92 8.92 -0.62
CA ALA A 7 -10.14 7.71 -0.87
C ALA A 7 -9.95 6.87 0.41
N ILE A 8 -9.62 7.50 1.54
CA ILE A 8 -9.50 6.81 2.83
C ILE A 8 -10.81 6.10 3.16
N ILE A 9 -11.95 6.79 3.08
CA ILE A 9 -13.26 6.20 3.37
C ILE A 9 -13.55 5.03 2.43
N ILE A 10 -13.35 5.20 1.13
CA ILE A 10 -13.62 4.17 0.12
C ILE A 10 -12.77 2.92 0.36
N PHE A 11 -11.44 3.07 0.46
CA PHE A 11 -10.55 1.91 0.59
C PHE A 11 -10.71 1.19 1.93
N ASN A 12 -10.94 1.90 3.04
CA ASN A 12 -11.21 1.26 4.31
C ASN A 12 -12.56 0.53 4.31
N THR A 13 -13.58 1.11 3.69
CA THR A 13 -14.88 0.44 3.53
C THR A 13 -14.76 -0.84 2.70
N ILE A 14 -14.06 -0.77 1.55
CA ILE A 14 -13.78 -1.94 0.73
C ILE A 14 -12.99 -2.99 1.52
N ALA A 15 -11.95 -2.58 2.24
CA ALA A 15 -11.15 -3.47 3.06
C ALA A 15 -12.02 -4.18 4.12
N TYR A 16 -12.82 -3.43 4.86
CA TYR A 16 -13.69 -3.96 5.91
C TYR A 16 -14.64 -5.05 5.41
N PHE A 17 -15.31 -4.82 4.27
CA PHE A 17 -16.26 -5.79 3.72
C PHE A 17 -15.61 -6.93 2.93
N SER A 18 -14.42 -6.72 2.37
CA SER A 18 -13.79 -7.69 1.44
C SER A 18 -12.77 -8.60 2.09
N ILE A 19 -12.11 -8.18 3.18
CA ILE A 19 -11.05 -8.97 3.81
C ILE A 19 -11.67 -10.10 4.65
N LYS A 20 -11.58 -11.33 4.10
CA LYS A 20 -12.12 -12.56 4.73
C LYS A 20 -11.07 -13.66 4.88
N ARG A 21 -9.90 -13.50 4.26
CA ARG A 21 -8.87 -14.55 4.20
C ARG A 21 -7.70 -14.31 5.14
N LEU A 22 -7.55 -13.08 5.64
CA LEU A 22 -6.44 -12.69 6.50
C LEU A 22 -6.87 -12.81 7.96
N THR A 23 -5.98 -13.34 8.81
CA THR A 23 -6.19 -13.34 10.27
C THR A 23 -5.97 -11.92 10.84
N GLY A 24 -6.49 -11.65 12.04
CA GLY A 24 -6.26 -10.37 12.71
C GLY A 24 -4.76 -10.07 12.92
N ASN A 25 -3.97 -11.11 13.24
CA ASN A 25 -2.53 -10.99 13.37
C ASN A 25 -1.85 -10.62 12.04
N GLN A 26 -2.24 -11.27 10.94
CA GLN A 26 -1.75 -10.93 9.60
C GLN A 26 -2.10 -9.50 9.21
N ILE A 27 -3.33 -9.05 9.48
CA ILE A 27 -3.77 -7.68 9.23
C ILE A 27 -2.88 -6.69 9.98
N LEU A 28 -2.66 -6.91 11.28
CA LEU A 28 -1.82 -6.03 12.10
C LEU A 28 -0.39 -5.95 11.55
N HIS A 29 0.22 -7.10 11.27
CA HIS A 29 1.59 -7.14 10.74
C HIS A 29 1.72 -6.45 9.38
N ILE A 30 0.77 -6.67 8.47
CA ILE A 30 0.80 -6.03 7.14
C ILE A 30 0.56 -4.53 7.26
N TRP A 31 -0.34 -4.11 8.16
CA TRP A 31 -0.57 -2.70 8.43
C TRP A 31 0.69 -1.99 8.90
N LEU A 32 1.32 -2.49 9.96
CA LEU A 32 2.55 -1.94 10.50
C LEU A 32 3.70 -1.94 9.48
N PHE A 33 3.88 -3.06 8.77
CA PHE A 33 4.89 -3.17 7.72
C PHE A 33 4.70 -2.12 6.63
N THR A 34 3.46 -1.92 6.18
CA THR A 34 3.12 -0.92 5.16
C THR A 34 3.45 0.49 5.64
N VAL A 35 3.06 0.83 6.88
CA VAL A 35 3.35 2.15 7.46
C VAL A 35 4.85 2.39 7.55
N VAL A 36 5.62 1.42 8.05
CA VAL A 36 7.09 1.55 8.16
C VAL A 36 7.73 1.72 6.78
N LEU A 37 7.31 0.91 5.80
CA LEU A 37 7.85 0.99 4.45
C LEU A 37 7.54 2.34 3.80
N GLN A 38 6.28 2.81 3.93
CA GLN A 38 5.86 4.11 3.42
C GLN A 38 6.66 5.25 4.07
N LEU A 39 6.81 5.24 5.40
CA LEU A 39 7.60 6.25 6.12
C LEU A 39 9.06 6.30 5.64
N ILE A 40 9.68 5.14 5.37
CA ILE A 40 11.06 5.11 4.83
C ILE A 40 11.11 5.81 3.47
N PHE A 41 10.15 5.52 2.59
CA PHE A 41 10.07 6.17 1.27
C PHE A 41 9.83 7.68 1.41
N ASP A 42 8.87 8.09 2.24
CA ASP A 42 8.53 9.50 2.42
C ASP A 42 9.69 10.29 3.04
N VAL A 43 10.37 9.74 4.06
CA VAL A 43 11.55 10.42 4.65
C VAL A 43 12.65 10.66 3.61
N TYR A 44 12.92 9.70 2.72
CA TYR A 44 13.99 9.87 1.74
C TYR A 44 13.53 10.59 0.47
N ILE A 45 12.44 10.17 -0.14
CA ILE A 45 12.03 10.66 -1.45
C ILE A 45 11.27 11.98 -1.34
N ASP A 46 10.36 12.10 -0.38
CA ASP A 46 9.59 13.32 -0.15
C ASP A 46 10.42 14.35 0.63
N LEU A 47 10.70 14.11 1.91
CA LEU A 47 11.27 15.11 2.80
C LEU A 47 12.73 15.45 2.47
N LYS A 48 13.58 14.46 2.17
CA LYS A 48 15.01 14.72 1.92
C LYS A 48 15.30 15.20 0.50
N TYR A 49 14.69 14.55 -0.49
CA TYR A 49 15.05 14.79 -1.91
C TYR A 49 13.96 15.54 -2.68
N HIS A 50 12.79 15.82 -2.08
CA HIS A 50 11.65 16.51 -2.70
C HIS A 50 11.28 15.92 -4.07
N GLY A 51 11.27 14.59 -4.14
CA GLY A 51 10.88 13.85 -5.34
C GLY A 51 9.41 14.03 -5.66
N TYR A 52 8.59 13.96 -4.64
CA TYR A 52 7.16 14.25 -4.62
C TYR A 52 6.78 14.82 -3.25
N TRP A 53 5.57 15.27 -3.08
CA TRP A 53 5.01 15.67 -1.78
C TRP A 53 3.48 15.55 -1.78
N TYR A 54 2.91 15.46 -0.58
CA TYR A 54 1.47 15.47 -0.34
C TYR A 54 1.06 16.80 0.25
N LEU A 55 -0.03 17.41 -0.25
CA LEU A 55 -0.58 18.66 0.23
C LEU A 55 0.42 19.83 0.23
N SER A 56 1.44 19.81 1.05
CA SER A 56 2.50 20.83 1.14
C SER A 56 3.90 20.20 1.06
N LYS A 57 4.93 21.01 0.76
CA LYS A 57 6.33 20.55 0.71
C LYS A 57 6.97 20.36 2.08
N ASP A 58 6.35 20.94 3.10
CA ASP A 58 6.82 20.86 4.47
C ASP A 58 6.21 19.65 5.19
N ILE A 59 6.75 19.32 6.36
CA ILE A 59 6.19 18.28 7.21
C ILE A 59 4.78 18.71 7.63
N ASP A 60 3.77 18.04 7.07
CA ASP A 60 2.38 18.37 7.33
C ASP A 60 1.71 17.20 8.08
N LEU A 61 1.17 17.52 9.26
CA LEU A 61 0.38 16.55 10.03
C LEU A 61 -0.84 16.04 9.27
N LEU A 62 -1.35 16.82 8.31
CA LEU A 62 -2.45 16.41 7.44
C LEU A 62 -2.08 15.30 6.44
N ALA A 63 -0.79 15.03 6.23
CA ALA A 63 -0.33 13.89 5.43
C ALA A 63 -0.33 12.57 6.21
N ILE A 64 -0.32 12.60 7.56
CA ILE A 64 -0.33 11.40 8.41
C ILE A 64 -1.49 10.44 8.08
N PRO A 65 -2.75 10.89 7.93
CA PRO A 65 -3.85 10.01 7.57
C PRO A 65 -3.64 9.20 6.29
N GLN A 66 -2.94 9.75 5.31
CA GLN A 66 -2.61 9.03 4.08
C GLN A 66 -1.69 7.83 4.37
N ILE A 67 -0.64 8.03 5.17
CA ILE A 67 0.31 6.97 5.52
C ILE A 67 -0.37 5.89 6.36
N LEU A 68 -1.18 6.29 7.33
CA LEU A 68 -1.77 5.37 8.30
C LEU A 68 -3.04 4.69 7.77
N LEU A 69 -3.86 5.38 6.97
CA LEU A 69 -5.23 4.94 6.67
C LEU A 69 -5.51 4.71 5.18
N LEU A 70 -4.63 5.13 4.26
CA LEU A 70 -4.85 4.93 2.83
C LEU A 70 -4.08 3.73 2.28
N VAL A 71 -2.77 3.70 2.49
CA VAL A 71 -1.91 2.68 1.87
C VAL A 71 -2.09 1.28 2.50
N PRO A 72 -2.21 1.12 3.84
CA PRO A 72 -2.38 -0.21 4.44
C PRO A 72 -3.63 -0.96 3.97
N PRO A 73 -4.85 -0.39 3.92
CA PRO A 73 -6.02 -1.10 3.43
C PRO A 73 -5.88 -1.53 1.96
N VAL A 74 -5.23 -0.74 1.10
CA VAL A 74 -4.96 -1.12 -0.29
C VAL A 74 -4.09 -2.38 -0.35
N ASN A 75 -3.02 -2.44 0.44
CA ASN A 75 -2.14 -3.59 0.53
C ASN A 75 -2.84 -4.84 1.10
N LEU A 76 -3.74 -4.66 2.06
CA LEU A 76 -4.56 -5.75 2.60
C LEU A 76 -5.53 -6.30 1.55
N ILE A 77 -6.21 -5.43 0.79
CA ILE A 77 -7.09 -5.85 -0.32
C ILE A 77 -6.27 -6.62 -1.37
N PHE A 78 -5.11 -6.10 -1.76
CA PHE A 78 -4.20 -6.78 -2.68
C PHE A 78 -3.88 -8.20 -2.23
N LEU A 79 -3.45 -8.39 -0.98
CA LEU A 79 -3.08 -9.70 -0.44
C LEU A 79 -4.27 -10.63 -0.28
N ASN A 80 -5.44 -10.09 0.10
CA ASN A 80 -6.64 -10.89 0.27
C ASN A 80 -7.06 -11.59 -1.02
N TYR A 81 -6.89 -10.95 -2.17
CA TYR A 81 -7.25 -11.51 -3.47
C TYR A 81 -6.07 -12.11 -4.24
N TYR A 82 -4.84 -11.99 -3.73
CA TYR A 82 -3.67 -12.50 -4.43
C TYR A 82 -3.75 -14.01 -4.70
N PRO A 83 -3.52 -14.47 -5.94
CA PRO A 83 -3.69 -15.87 -6.34
C PRO A 83 -2.50 -16.76 -5.92
N PHE A 84 -2.31 -16.99 -4.62
CA PHE A 84 -1.16 -17.74 -4.06
C PHE A 84 -0.97 -19.13 -4.67
N LYS A 85 -2.08 -19.84 -4.95
CA LYS A 85 -2.06 -21.24 -5.44
C LYS A 85 -2.01 -21.37 -6.97
N LYS A 86 -2.09 -20.25 -7.71
CA LYS A 86 -2.11 -20.26 -9.18
C LYS A 86 -0.72 -20.25 -9.80
N LYS A 87 -0.64 -20.51 -11.12
CA LYS A 87 0.60 -20.51 -11.92
C LYS A 87 1.28 -19.14 -11.89
N ARG A 88 2.60 -19.10 -12.15
CA ARG A 88 3.41 -17.87 -12.18
C ARG A 88 2.82 -16.80 -13.11
N LYS A 89 2.36 -17.20 -14.30
CA LYS A 89 1.73 -16.28 -15.27
C LYS A 89 0.55 -15.50 -14.66
N THR A 90 -0.36 -16.20 -13.97
CA THR A 90 -1.52 -15.57 -13.30
C THR A 90 -1.09 -14.58 -12.23
N LYS A 91 -0.02 -14.89 -11.47
CA LYS A 91 0.52 -13.99 -10.43
C LYS A 91 1.13 -12.72 -11.03
N VAL A 92 1.86 -12.86 -12.14
CA VAL A 92 2.44 -11.71 -12.85
C VAL A 92 1.34 -10.82 -13.42
N ILE A 93 0.33 -11.40 -14.08
CA ILE A 93 -0.81 -10.65 -14.60
C ILE A 93 -1.55 -9.91 -13.48
N TYR A 94 -1.75 -10.56 -12.34
CA TYR A 94 -2.41 -9.95 -11.18
C TYR A 94 -1.64 -8.72 -10.67
N ILE A 95 -0.30 -8.84 -10.51
CA ILE A 95 0.55 -7.70 -10.12
C ILE A 95 0.47 -6.60 -11.17
N ALA A 96 0.54 -6.93 -12.47
CA ALA A 96 0.46 -5.94 -13.53
C ALA A 96 -0.88 -5.16 -13.52
N ILE A 97 -2.00 -5.84 -13.30
CA ILE A 97 -3.32 -5.20 -13.15
C ILE A 97 -3.32 -4.23 -11.96
N TRP A 98 -2.76 -4.64 -10.83
CA TRP A 98 -2.68 -3.79 -9.64
C TRP A 98 -1.76 -2.59 -9.84
N VAL A 99 -0.62 -2.76 -10.49
CA VAL A 99 0.26 -1.64 -10.87
C VAL A 99 -0.49 -0.65 -11.77
N CYS A 100 -1.21 -1.14 -12.79
CA CYS A 100 -2.03 -0.28 -13.63
C CYS A 100 -3.10 0.48 -12.81
N ALA A 101 -3.77 -0.19 -11.88
CA ALA A 101 -4.79 0.43 -11.04
C ALA A 101 -4.19 1.52 -10.13
N ILE A 102 -3.01 1.27 -9.52
CA ILE A 102 -2.31 2.26 -8.68
C ILE A 102 -1.84 3.44 -9.51
N VAL A 103 -1.25 3.20 -10.68
CA VAL A 103 -0.81 4.27 -11.58
C VAL A 103 -1.99 5.13 -12.04
N LEU A 104 -3.14 4.53 -12.37
CA LEU A 104 -4.36 5.27 -12.68
C LEU A 104 -4.85 6.09 -11.48
N TYR A 105 -4.79 5.52 -10.28
CA TYR A 105 -5.13 6.25 -9.05
C TYR A 105 -4.15 7.41 -8.80
N GLU A 106 -2.85 7.20 -8.98
CA GLU A 106 -1.83 8.25 -8.87
C GLU A 106 -2.12 9.41 -9.83
N LEU A 107 -2.53 9.13 -11.08
CA LEU A 107 -2.96 10.17 -12.01
C LEU A 107 -4.17 10.96 -11.52
N VAL A 108 -5.11 10.30 -10.86
CA VAL A 108 -6.27 10.98 -10.25
C VAL A 108 -5.84 11.90 -9.10
N THR A 109 -4.82 11.50 -8.31
CA THR A 109 -4.33 12.32 -7.20
C THR A 109 -3.54 13.56 -7.64
N LEU A 110 -3.10 13.60 -8.91
CA LEU A 110 -2.39 14.75 -9.51
C LEU A 110 -3.31 15.85 -10.06
N ILE A 111 -4.62 15.63 -10.11
CA ILE A 111 -5.56 16.66 -10.57
C ILE A 111 -5.56 17.86 -9.62
N PRO A 112 -6.06 19.04 -10.04
CA PRO A 112 -6.12 20.21 -9.18
C PRO A 112 -6.96 20.00 -7.91
N GLU A 113 -6.64 20.77 -6.86
CA GLU A 113 -7.47 20.83 -5.66
C GLU A 113 -8.93 21.20 -6.00
N PRO A 114 -9.89 20.72 -5.22
CA PRO A 114 -9.75 20.03 -3.92
C PRO A 114 -9.65 18.51 -4.00
N TRP A 115 -9.62 17.94 -5.19
CA TRP A 115 -9.63 16.49 -5.41
C TRP A 115 -8.25 15.88 -5.39
N GLY A 116 -7.28 16.53 -6.06
CA GLY A 116 -5.88 16.10 -6.01
C GLY A 116 -5.21 16.53 -4.71
N TYR A 117 -4.13 15.85 -4.36
CA TYR A 117 -3.37 16.10 -3.14
C TYR A 117 -1.92 15.63 -3.26
N PHE A 118 -1.51 15.10 -4.42
CA PHE A 118 -0.18 14.59 -4.68
C PHE A 118 0.50 15.44 -5.76
N HIS A 119 1.77 15.76 -5.56
CA HIS A 119 2.53 16.64 -6.44
C HIS A 119 3.88 16.04 -6.78
N TYR A 120 4.29 16.17 -8.03
CA TYR A 120 5.62 15.78 -8.48
C TYR A 120 6.63 16.91 -8.33
N GLY A 121 7.80 16.57 -7.77
CA GLY A 121 9.01 17.34 -7.92
C GLY A 121 9.81 16.84 -9.13
N TRP A 122 10.93 16.14 -8.85
CA TRP A 122 11.66 15.42 -9.90
C TRP A 122 11.11 14.02 -10.18
N TRP A 123 10.26 13.47 -9.28
CA TRP A 123 9.57 12.20 -9.48
C TRP A 123 8.77 12.23 -10.78
N ARG A 124 8.64 11.08 -11.42
CA ARG A 124 7.81 10.90 -12.63
C ARG A 124 7.10 9.56 -12.51
N ILE A 125 5.97 9.44 -13.15
CA ILE A 125 5.14 8.22 -13.15
C ILE A 125 5.90 6.94 -13.51
N TRP A 126 6.97 7.06 -14.30
CA TRP A 126 7.82 5.92 -14.64
C TRP A 126 8.52 5.29 -13.44
N TYR A 127 8.84 6.08 -12.42
CA TYR A 127 9.41 5.55 -11.17
C TYR A 127 8.38 4.71 -10.42
N SER A 128 7.11 5.12 -10.36
CA SER A 128 6.01 4.34 -9.78
C SER A 128 5.81 3.04 -10.54
N ILE A 129 5.72 3.08 -11.88
CA ILE A 129 5.57 1.89 -12.74
C ILE A 129 6.69 0.87 -12.52
N LEU A 130 7.93 1.34 -12.31
CA LEU A 130 9.08 0.46 -12.07
C LEU A 130 9.12 -0.07 -10.63
N LEU A 131 8.76 0.77 -9.66
CA LEU A 131 8.93 0.48 -8.23
C LEU A 131 7.81 -0.40 -7.68
N ASP A 132 6.56 -0.12 -8.05
CA ASP A 132 5.37 -0.80 -7.50
C ASP A 132 5.42 -2.33 -7.62
N PRO A 133 5.86 -2.94 -8.74
CA PRO A 133 6.00 -4.39 -8.80
C PRO A 133 6.96 -4.95 -7.74
N PHE A 134 8.06 -4.24 -7.46
CA PHE A 134 9.02 -4.64 -6.43
C PHE A 134 8.42 -4.53 -5.03
N LEU A 135 7.67 -3.45 -4.76
CA LEU A 135 6.97 -3.26 -3.49
C LEU A 135 5.95 -4.36 -3.25
N PHE A 136 5.16 -4.73 -4.26
CA PHE A 136 4.25 -5.86 -4.17
C PHE A 136 4.96 -7.20 -3.95
N ILE A 137 6.10 -7.43 -4.59
CA ILE A 137 6.90 -8.65 -4.35
C ILE A 137 7.42 -8.70 -2.91
N ILE A 138 7.91 -7.57 -2.39
CA ILE A 138 8.37 -7.45 -0.99
C ILE A 138 7.21 -7.73 -0.04
N LEU A 139 6.05 -7.13 -0.27
CA LEU A 139 4.83 -7.32 0.51
C LEU A 139 4.38 -8.80 0.52
N ILE A 140 4.38 -9.47 -0.63
CA ILE A 140 4.05 -10.90 -0.75
C ILE A 140 5.05 -11.76 0.03
N LYS A 141 6.35 -11.45 -0.05
CA LYS A 141 7.39 -12.17 0.69
C LYS A 141 7.22 -12.00 2.20
N TYR A 142 6.96 -10.77 2.63
CA TYR A 142 6.71 -10.47 4.04
C TYR A 142 5.45 -11.19 4.55
N TYR A 143 4.34 -11.13 3.84
CA TYR A 143 3.13 -11.86 4.20
C TYR A 143 3.37 -13.36 4.35
N ARG A 144 4.10 -13.98 3.41
CA ARG A 144 4.47 -15.41 3.51
C ARG A 144 5.36 -15.70 4.71
N PHE A 145 6.22 -14.77 5.09
CA PHE A 145 7.05 -14.90 6.29
C PHE A 145 6.16 -14.92 7.54
N ILE A 146 5.19 -14.00 7.66
CA ILE A 146 4.24 -13.99 8.78
C ILE A 146 3.44 -15.29 8.87
N CYS A 147 2.88 -15.78 7.74
CA CYS A 147 2.18 -17.06 7.71
C CYS A 147 3.05 -18.25 8.20
N ARG A 148 4.35 -18.22 7.90
CA ARG A 148 5.28 -19.26 8.40
C ARG A 148 5.53 -19.15 9.90
N LEU A 149 5.60 -17.95 10.44
CA LEU A 149 5.73 -17.72 11.88
C LEU A 149 4.50 -18.21 12.63
N GLU A 150 3.30 -17.87 12.13
CA GLU A 150 2.04 -18.37 12.70
C GLU A 150 1.99 -19.89 12.73
N ALA A 151 2.28 -20.54 11.59
CA ALA A 151 2.29 -22.00 11.50
C ALA A 151 3.34 -22.69 12.41
N LYS A 152 4.41 -21.99 12.78
CA LYS A 152 5.36 -22.49 13.77
C LYS A 152 4.85 -22.31 15.19
N ALA A 153 4.24 -21.17 15.49
CA ALA A 153 3.67 -20.89 16.81
C ALA A 153 2.57 -21.90 17.17
N ASP A 154 1.68 -22.20 16.23
CA ASP A 154 0.60 -23.17 16.41
C ASP A 154 1.10 -24.59 16.75
N LYS A 155 2.26 -24.98 16.20
CA LYS A 155 2.90 -26.29 16.49
C LYS A 155 3.53 -26.38 17.88
N HIS A 156 3.80 -25.27 18.52
CA HIS A 156 4.45 -25.20 19.84
C HIS A 156 3.48 -24.71 20.92
N ALA A 157 2.23 -24.43 20.59
CA ALA A 157 1.21 -24.07 21.57
C ALA A 157 0.96 -25.29 22.48
N PRO A 158 1.09 -25.17 23.81
CA PRO A 158 0.72 -26.24 24.74
C PRO A 158 -0.81 -26.46 24.63
N THR A 159 -1.20 -27.72 24.46
CA THR A 159 -2.59 -28.18 24.49
C THR A 159 -3.17 -28.01 25.90
#